data_6314e159d2027ca880156ebdca7c5d97
#
_entry.id   6314e159d2027ca880156ebdca7c5d97
#
_cell.length_a   1.000
_cell.length_b   1.000
_cell.length_c   1.000
_cell.angle_alpha   90.00
_cell.angle_beta   90.00
_cell.angle_gamma   90.00
#
_symmetry.space_group_name_H-M   'P 1'
#
loop_
_entity.id
_entity.type
_entity.pdbx_description
1 polymer ?
#
loop_
_entity_poly.entity_id
_entity_poly.type
_entity_poly.pdbx_seq_one_letter_code
_entity_poly.pdbx_strand_id
1 'polypeptide(L)'
;MSGLTTRTPGLIAAEINKIKEDTKRILIYNSIEIGRKLTEAKEMLPHGEWGKWLKTEVDYSKTTANNLMKIFQEYGADQINLLGDNLKSQTFGNLNYSQATLLLGVPAEEREKFVEENNVEEMSARELKKAIEELKKTEEEKEKALKAMEEAEEKARQESEARQALEEAFNSGAEERRKLEEEKESLQYTIKDLEDKLSEMSIIDKEVSVSTEEIDKEIEERIQELKDKLEETTKEKNKLEDK
;
A
#
# COMPACT_ATOMS: atom_id res chain seq x y z
N MET A 1 15.22 54.25 -50.89
CA MET A 1 14.65 54.92 -49.71
C MET A 1 14.93 54.03 -48.49
N SER A 2 15.95 54.36 -47.71
CA SER A 2 16.27 53.66 -46.47
C SER A 2 15.27 54.11 -45.41
N GLY A 3 14.31 53.26 -45.11
CA GLY A 3 13.40 53.49 -43.99
C GLY A 3 14.19 53.45 -42.68
N LEU A 4 14.51 54.59 -42.12
CA LEU A 4 14.99 54.76 -40.76
C LEU A 4 13.87 54.20 -39.84
N THR A 5 14.03 53.00 -39.35
CA THR A 5 13.15 52.45 -38.34
C THR A 5 13.27 53.29 -37.09
N THR A 6 12.29 54.12 -36.80
CA THR A 6 12.33 55.05 -35.63
C THR A 6 12.41 54.19 -34.38
N ARG A 7 13.53 54.29 -33.68
CA ARG A 7 13.79 53.53 -32.45
C ARG A 7 12.83 54.02 -31.36
N THR A 8 11.92 53.16 -30.93
CA THR A 8 10.92 53.45 -29.90
C THR A 8 11.28 52.77 -28.58
N PRO A 9 10.81 53.31 -27.43
CA PRO A 9 10.99 52.66 -26.14
C PRO A 9 10.46 51.19 -26.14
N GLY A 10 9.40 50.89 -26.93
CA GLY A 10 8.85 49.55 -27.07
C GLY A 10 9.80 48.60 -27.82
N LEU A 11 10.47 49.08 -28.87
CA LEU A 11 11.50 48.31 -29.57
C LEU A 11 12.72 48.01 -28.68
N ILE A 12 13.13 48.99 -27.89
CA ILE A 12 14.24 48.84 -26.91
C ILE A 12 13.83 47.80 -25.84
N ALA A 13 12.59 47.83 -25.34
CA ALA A 13 12.11 46.86 -24.37
C ALA A 13 12.09 45.45 -24.95
N ALA A 14 11.64 45.27 -26.20
CA ALA A 14 11.71 43.97 -26.89
C ALA A 14 13.13 43.44 -27.06
N GLU A 15 14.10 44.30 -27.46
CA GLU A 15 15.50 43.94 -27.56
C GLU A 15 16.08 43.54 -26.19
N ILE A 16 15.76 44.28 -25.12
CA ILE A 16 16.20 43.93 -23.77
C ILE A 16 15.64 42.57 -23.34
N ASN A 17 14.31 42.33 -23.56
CA ASN A 17 13.70 41.08 -23.21
C ASN A 17 14.32 39.89 -23.98
N LYS A 18 14.59 40.07 -25.28
CA LYS A 18 15.27 39.06 -26.08
C LYS A 18 16.66 38.72 -25.52
N ILE A 19 17.46 39.75 -25.17
CA ILE A 19 18.79 39.53 -24.56
C ILE A 19 18.66 38.75 -23.24
N LYS A 20 17.63 39.07 -22.41
CA LYS A 20 17.37 38.34 -21.15
C LYS A 20 17.07 36.87 -21.41
N GLU A 21 16.22 36.56 -22.38
CA GLU A 21 15.88 35.18 -22.77
C GLU A 21 17.08 34.42 -23.30
N ASP A 22 17.84 35.03 -24.23
CA ASP A 22 19.07 34.44 -24.80
C ASP A 22 20.07 34.17 -23.67
N THR A 23 20.22 35.08 -22.72
CA THR A 23 21.10 34.90 -21.56
C THR A 23 20.65 33.70 -20.66
N LYS A 24 19.35 33.56 -20.40
CA LYS A 24 18.85 32.39 -19.66
C LYS A 24 19.21 31.09 -20.36
N ARG A 25 18.96 31.00 -21.66
CA ARG A 25 19.30 29.79 -22.49
C ARG A 25 20.80 29.48 -22.44
N ILE A 26 21.66 30.47 -22.60
CA ILE A 26 23.12 30.31 -22.53
C ILE A 26 23.53 29.82 -21.13
N LEU A 27 22.95 30.34 -20.07
CA LEU A 27 23.24 29.89 -18.69
C LEU A 27 22.88 28.43 -18.45
N ILE A 28 21.70 28.00 -18.89
CA ILE A 28 21.28 26.60 -18.77
C ILE A 28 22.20 25.70 -19.60
N TYR A 29 22.48 26.07 -20.88
CA TYR A 29 23.38 25.33 -21.73
C TYR A 29 24.76 25.16 -21.07
N ASN A 30 25.35 26.23 -20.58
CA ASN A 30 26.65 26.18 -19.91
C ASN A 30 26.60 25.35 -18.62
N SER A 31 25.49 25.39 -17.88
CA SER A 31 25.31 24.55 -16.68
C SER A 31 25.31 23.06 -16.99
N ILE A 32 24.67 22.65 -18.08
CA ILE A 32 24.65 21.28 -18.57
C ILE A 32 26.07 20.87 -19.01
N GLU A 33 26.78 21.72 -19.80
CA GLU A 33 28.14 21.45 -20.25
C GLU A 33 29.13 21.35 -19.09
N ILE A 34 29.05 22.22 -18.11
CA ILE A 34 29.84 22.13 -16.89
C ILE A 34 29.54 20.83 -16.16
N GLY A 35 28.26 20.46 -16.01
CA GLY A 35 27.84 19.19 -15.39
C GLY A 35 28.43 17.98 -16.10
N ARG A 36 28.43 17.98 -17.43
CA ARG A 36 29.05 16.94 -18.25
C ARG A 36 30.57 16.84 -17.97
N LYS A 37 31.30 17.97 -18.00
CA LYS A 37 32.71 18.00 -17.68
C LYS A 37 33.03 17.58 -16.25
N LEU A 38 32.19 17.93 -15.29
CA LEU A 38 32.34 17.50 -13.90
C LEU A 38 32.16 15.99 -13.76
N THR A 39 31.23 15.39 -14.49
CA THR A 39 31.00 13.93 -14.52
C THR A 39 32.23 13.23 -15.10
N GLU A 40 32.73 13.70 -16.24
CA GLU A 40 33.94 13.19 -16.90
C GLU A 40 35.17 13.26 -15.97
N ALA A 41 35.39 14.42 -15.33
CA ALA A 41 36.49 14.59 -14.39
C ALA A 41 36.39 13.67 -13.17
N LYS A 42 35.18 13.47 -12.64
CA LYS A 42 34.95 12.60 -11.49
C LYS A 42 35.27 11.13 -11.77
N GLU A 43 35.00 10.66 -12.98
CA GLU A 43 35.34 9.30 -13.43
C GLU A 43 36.87 9.08 -13.60
N MET A 44 37.59 10.13 -13.90
CA MET A 44 39.06 10.06 -14.07
C MET A 44 39.83 10.17 -12.76
N LEU A 45 39.22 10.69 -11.71
CA LEU A 45 39.90 10.97 -10.44
C LEU A 45 39.94 9.73 -9.51
N PRO A 46 41.07 9.49 -8.82
CA PRO A 46 41.14 8.45 -7.78
C PRO A 46 40.13 8.69 -6.66
N HIS A 47 39.73 7.60 -6.02
CA HIS A 47 38.80 7.66 -4.89
C HIS A 47 39.30 8.58 -3.79
N GLY A 48 38.47 9.53 -3.36
CA GLY A 48 38.77 10.50 -2.30
C GLY A 48 39.30 11.85 -2.80
N GLU A 49 39.86 11.95 -4.01
CA GLU A 49 40.46 13.18 -4.54
C GLU A 49 39.44 14.21 -5.06
N TRP A 50 38.21 13.78 -5.32
CA TRP A 50 37.14 14.62 -5.90
C TRP A 50 36.91 15.94 -5.16
N GLY A 51 36.80 15.90 -3.84
CA GLY A 51 36.52 17.11 -3.05
C GLY A 51 37.68 18.12 -3.05
N LYS A 52 38.94 17.64 -3.10
CA LYS A 52 40.13 18.48 -3.22
C LYS A 52 40.18 19.11 -4.59
N TRP A 53 40.04 18.32 -5.65
CA TRP A 53 40.03 18.77 -7.02
C TRP A 53 38.99 19.86 -7.28
N LEU A 54 37.75 19.66 -6.79
CA LEU A 54 36.68 20.67 -6.93
C LEU A 54 37.09 22.04 -6.36
N LYS A 55 37.75 22.02 -5.20
CA LYS A 55 38.15 23.26 -4.53
C LYS A 55 39.36 23.93 -5.16
N THR A 56 40.33 23.13 -5.65
CA THR A 56 41.61 23.68 -6.16
C THR A 56 41.54 24.07 -7.63
N GLU A 57 40.80 23.31 -8.45
CA GLU A 57 40.82 23.47 -9.90
C GLU A 57 39.64 24.28 -10.46
N VAL A 58 38.48 24.18 -9.82
CA VAL A 58 37.24 24.79 -10.36
C VAL A 58 36.47 25.66 -9.38
N ASP A 59 36.93 25.73 -8.13
CA ASP A 59 36.33 26.53 -7.04
C ASP A 59 34.82 26.24 -6.82
N TYR A 60 34.40 24.98 -6.95
CA TYR A 60 33.05 24.57 -6.68
C TYR A 60 32.90 23.85 -5.35
N SER A 61 31.75 24.11 -4.65
CA SER A 61 31.34 23.27 -3.56
C SER A 61 30.88 21.88 -4.08
N LYS A 62 30.93 20.84 -3.22
CA LYS A 62 30.39 19.51 -3.56
C LYS A 62 28.90 19.59 -3.93
N THR A 63 28.14 20.43 -3.25
CA THR A 63 26.71 20.65 -3.53
C THR A 63 26.50 21.26 -4.91
N THR A 64 27.24 22.31 -5.27
CA THR A 64 27.16 22.96 -6.59
C THR A 64 27.50 21.96 -7.68
N ALA A 65 28.63 21.24 -7.53
CA ALA A 65 29.06 20.24 -8.50
C ALA A 65 28.02 19.12 -8.67
N ASN A 66 27.46 18.61 -7.58
CA ASN A 66 26.41 17.58 -7.63
C ASN A 66 25.14 18.09 -8.34
N ASN A 67 24.72 19.32 -8.09
CA ASN A 67 23.57 19.91 -8.78
C ASN A 67 23.84 20.07 -10.28
N LEU A 68 25.01 20.54 -10.68
CA LEU A 68 25.40 20.67 -12.09
C LEU A 68 25.47 19.31 -12.80
N MET A 69 26.02 18.28 -12.14
CA MET A 69 26.05 16.92 -12.69
C MET A 69 24.64 16.35 -12.83
N LYS A 70 23.74 16.58 -11.85
CA LYS A 70 22.33 16.20 -11.96
C LYS A 70 21.61 16.95 -13.07
N ILE A 71 21.85 18.25 -13.25
CA ILE A 71 21.30 19.02 -14.37
C ILE A 71 21.75 18.40 -15.70
N PHE A 72 23.01 18.01 -15.84
CA PHE A 72 23.48 17.30 -17.03
C PHE A 72 22.79 15.94 -17.19
N GLN A 73 22.66 15.17 -16.13
CA GLN A 73 22.04 13.84 -16.17
C GLN A 73 20.55 13.90 -16.57
N GLU A 74 19.83 14.88 -16.06
CA GLU A 74 18.38 15.01 -16.26
C GLU A 74 17.99 15.77 -17.53
N TYR A 75 18.81 16.77 -17.91
CA TYR A 75 18.49 17.64 -19.04
C TYR A 75 19.50 17.51 -20.20
N GLY A 76 20.61 16.81 -20.01
CA GLY A 76 21.67 16.71 -21.00
C GLY A 76 21.33 15.86 -22.21
N ALA A 77 20.47 14.86 -22.08
CA ALA A 77 20.01 14.03 -23.19
C ALA A 77 19.19 14.85 -24.21
N ASP A 78 18.50 15.89 -23.75
CA ASP A 78 17.72 16.79 -24.59
C ASP A 78 18.57 17.87 -25.27
N GLN A 79 19.84 18.02 -24.89
CA GLN A 79 20.77 19.01 -25.44
C GLN A 79 21.07 18.81 -26.94
N ILE A 80 21.08 17.56 -27.41
CA ILE A 80 21.24 17.24 -28.83
C ILE A 80 20.05 17.79 -29.63
N ASN A 81 18.91 17.99 -28.98
CA ASN A 81 17.65 18.51 -29.53
C ASN A 81 17.45 20.02 -29.27
N LEU A 82 18.29 20.67 -28.41
CA LEU A 82 18.20 22.12 -28.12
C LEU A 82 18.58 22.98 -29.34
N LEU A 83 19.28 22.40 -30.31
CA LEU A 83 19.61 23.00 -31.61
C LEU A 83 18.64 22.61 -32.72
N GLY A 84 17.64 21.76 -32.44
CA GLY A 84 16.58 21.34 -33.34
C GLY A 84 15.21 21.45 -32.68
N ASP A 85 14.21 21.84 -33.46
CA ASP A 85 12.79 22.18 -33.14
C ASP A 85 11.97 21.16 -32.31
N ASN A 86 12.48 20.60 -31.22
CA ASN A 86 11.72 19.70 -30.37
C ASN A 86 11.07 20.43 -29.18
N LEU A 87 9.75 20.21 -29.02
CA LEU A 87 8.89 20.80 -27.99
C LEU A 87 9.42 20.67 -26.55
N LYS A 88 10.10 19.56 -26.20
CA LYS A 88 10.70 19.34 -24.87
C LYS A 88 11.82 20.32 -24.54
N SER A 89 12.59 20.70 -25.55
CA SER A 89 13.64 21.71 -25.46
C SER A 89 13.10 23.12 -25.16
N GLN A 90 11.87 23.43 -25.57
CA GLN A 90 11.26 24.74 -25.30
C GLN A 90 10.82 24.87 -23.85
N THR A 91 10.24 23.82 -23.26
CA THR A 91 9.72 23.85 -21.89
C THR A 91 10.84 24.10 -20.85
N PHE A 92 12.02 23.47 -21.04
CA PHE A 92 13.14 23.62 -20.11
C PHE A 92 14.16 24.70 -20.52
N GLY A 93 14.17 25.11 -21.80
CA GLY A 93 15.12 26.11 -22.32
C GLY A 93 14.88 27.52 -21.80
N ASN A 94 13.70 27.84 -21.31
CA ASN A 94 13.34 29.12 -20.73
C ASN A 94 13.54 29.21 -19.20
N LEU A 95 13.90 28.10 -18.54
CA LEU A 95 14.19 28.09 -17.12
C LEU A 95 15.52 28.79 -16.81
N ASN A 96 15.61 29.42 -15.67
CA ASN A 96 16.90 29.84 -15.13
C ASN A 96 17.55 28.69 -14.32
N TYR A 97 18.85 28.81 -14.02
CA TYR A 97 19.61 27.82 -13.27
C TYR A 97 18.96 27.44 -11.94
N SER A 98 18.41 28.42 -11.20
CA SER A 98 17.76 28.17 -9.89
C SER A 98 16.48 27.38 -10.06
N GLN A 99 15.67 27.68 -11.07
CA GLN A 99 14.45 26.91 -11.40
C GLN A 99 14.79 25.50 -11.82
N ALA A 100 15.77 25.30 -12.73
CA ALA A 100 16.21 23.97 -13.14
C ALA A 100 16.72 23.13 -11.96
N THR A 101 17.48 23.76 -11.04
CA THR A 101 17.97 23.08 -9.83
C THR A 101 16.83 22.68 -8.88
N LEU A 102 15.83 23.55 -8.69
CA LEU A 102 14.67 23.27 -7.83
C LEU A 102 13.82 22.16 -8.42
N LEU A 103 13.62 22.12 -9.73
CA LEU A 103 12.87 21.11 -10.44
C LEU A 103 13.49 19.71 -10.36
N LEU A 104 14.77 19.58 -10.02
CA LEU A 104 15.37 18.28 -9.68
C LEU A 104 14.70 17.62 -8.43
N GLY A 105 13.95 18.40 -7.67
CA GLY A 105 13.15 17.89 -6.54
C GLY A 105 11.78 17.33 -6.94
N VAL A 106 11.39 17.43 -8.22
CA VAL A 106 10.18 16.84 -8.80
C VAL A 106 10.57 15.57 -9.56
N PRO A 107 9.82 14.44 -9.44
CA PRO A 107 10.07 13.24 -10.22
C PRO A 107 10.19 13.51 -11.72
N ALA A 108 11.10 12.82 -12.42
CA ALA A 108 11.42 13.11 -13.81
C ALA A 108 10.17 13.00 -14.73
N GLU A 109 9.35 11.98 -14.50
CA GLU A 109 8.09 11.69 -15.22
C GLU A 109 7.00 12.75 -15.01
N GLU A 110 7.01 13.47 -13.88
CA GLU A 110 5.99 14.48 -13.55
C GLU A 110 6.47 15.91 -13.85
N ARG A 111 7.77 16.10 -14.08
CA ARG A 111 8.42 17.41 -14.17
C ARG A 111 7.89 18.25 -15.32
N GLU A 112 7.73 17.65 -16.50
CA GLU A 112 7.20 18.33 -17.68
C GLU A 112 5.79 18.87 -17.44
N LYS A 113 4.90 18.00 -16.95
CA LYS A 113 3.54 18.35 -16.58
C LYS A 113 3.49 19.42 -15.51
N PHE A 114 4.33 19.30 -14.48
CA PHE A 114 4.42 20.29 -13.40
C PHE A 114 4.83 21.68 -13.93
N VAL A 115 5.79 21.74 -14.86
CA VAL A 115 6.25 23.00 -15.46
C VAL A 115 5.14 23.66 -16.27
N GLU A 116 4.38 22.88 -17.05
CA GLU A 116 3.29 23.38 -17.88
C GLU A 116 2.08 23.86 -17.02
N GLU A 117 1.67 23.07 -16.04
CA GLU A 117 0.51 23.38 -15.19
C GLU A 117 0.75 24.61 -14.29
N ASN A 118 1.99 24.85 -13.88
CA ASN A 118 2.32 25.90 -12.92
C ASN A 118 2.94 27.17 -13.53
N ASN A 119 3.10 27.26 -14.86
CA ASN A 119 3.78 28.38 -15.51
C ASN A 119 5.13 28.72 -14.86
N VAL A 120 5.97 27.72 -14.64
CA VAL A 120 7.22 27.84 -13.88
C VAL A 120 8.17 28.92 -14.43
N GLU A 121 8.10 29.22 -15.73
CA GLU A 121 8.91 30.25 -16.38
C GLU A 121 8.69 31.64 -15.76
N GLU A 122 7.47 31.93 -15.28
CA GLU A 122 7.10 33.21 -14.69
C GLU A 122 7.33 33.26 -13.16
N MET A 123 7.56 32.08 -12.54
CA MET A 123 7.73 31.99 -11.09
C MET A 123 9.11 32.47 -10.63
N SER A 124 9.14 33.15 -9.50
CA SER A 124 10.38 33.34 -8.74
C SER A 124 10.83 32.00 -8.13
N ALA A 125 12.13 31.86 -7.82
CA ALA A 125 12.65 30.67 -7.16
C ALA A 125 11.96 30.37 -5.82
N ARG A 126 11.46 31.39 -5.11
CA ARG A 126 10.72 31.23 -3.85
C ARG A 126 9.33 30.62 -4.08
N GLU A 127 8.60 31.11 -5.09
CA GLU A 127 7.27 30.59 -5.48
C GLU A 127 7.38 29.16 -5.97
N LEU A 128 8.35 28.86 -6.84
CA LEU A 128 8.60 27.52 -7.33
C LEU A 128 8.93 26.55 -6.18
N LYS A 129 9.80 26.96 -5.24
CA LYS A 129 10.10 26.14 -4.07
C LYS A 129 8.86 25.81 -3.28
N LYS A 130 7.98 26.81 -3.06
CA LYS A 130 6.71 26.61 -2.35
C LYS A 130 5.79 25.65 -3.09
N ALA A 131 5.65 25.79 -4.40
CA ALA A 131 4.84 24.89 -5.22
C ALA A 131 5.35 23.45 -5.17
N ILE A 132 6.68 23.23 -5.20
CA ILE A 132 7.28 21.90 -5.04
C ILE A 132 7.06 21.32 -3.64
N GLU A 133 7.11 22.15 -2.60
CA GLU A 133 6.81 21.72 -1.23
C GLU A 133 5.32 21.32 -1.08
N GLU A 134 4.41 22.04 -1.70
CA GLU A 134 2.99 21.72 -1.74
C GLU A 134 2.73 20.42 -2.53
N LEU A 135 3.40 20.22 -3.67
CA LEU A 135 3.32 18.96 -4.44
C LEU A 135 3.73 17.76 -3.56
N LYS A 136 4.91 17.84 -2.93
CA LYS A 136 5.42 16.77 -2.06
C LYS A 136 4.46 16.46 -0.89
N LYS A 137 3.91 17.51 -0.29
CA LYS A 137 2.94 17.32 0.79
C LYS A 137 1.67 16.61 0.30
N THR A 138 1.18 16.97 -0.88
CA THR A 138 0.02 16.32 -1.49
C THR A 138 0.31 14.85 -1.84
N GLU A 139 1.51 14.56 -2.34
CA GLU A 139 1.95 13.18 -2.62
C GLU A 139 2.05 12.34 -1.34
N GLU A 140 2.66 12.90 -0.28
CA GLU A 140 2.73 12.23 1.03
C GLU A 140 1.33 11.98 1.64
N GLU A 141 0.40 12.94 1.50
CA GLU A 141 -0.98 12.79 1.95
C GLU A 141 -1.71 11.70 1.15
N LYS A 142 -1.52 11.67 -0.18
CA LYS A 142 -2.07 10.61 -1.04
C LYS A 142 -1.51 9.24 -0.68
N GLU A 143 -0.21 9.11 -0.47
CA GLU A 143 0.42 7.85 -0.08
C GLU A 143 -0.12 7.35 1.28
N LYS A 144 -0.26 8.26 2.26
CA LYS A 144 -0.86 7.92 3.56
C LYS A 144 -2.32 7.49 3.43
N ALA A 145 -3.10 8.19 2.60
CA ALA A 145 -4.50 7.85 2.35
C ALA A 145 -4.62 6.48 1.66
N LEU A 146 -3.75 6.18 0.69
CA LEU A 146 -3.73 4.89 0.02
C LEU A 146 -3.40 3.75 0.99
N LYS A 147 -2.36 3.90 1.82
CA LYS A 147 -2.01 2.92 2.85
C LYS A 147 -3.14 2.70 3.85
N ALA A 148 -3.80 3.78 4.29
CA ALA A 148 -4.93 3.67 5.21
C ALA A 148 -6.12 2.95 4.56
N MET A 149 -6.35 3.15 3.27
CA MET A 149 -7.37 2.44 2.50
C MET A 149 -7.04 0.94 2.39
N GLU A 150 -5.80 0.58 2.03
CA GLU A 150 -5.34 -0.81 1.97
C GLU A 150 -5.47 -1.53 3.33
N GLU A 151 -5.09 -0.84 4.42
CA GLU A 151 -5.26 -1.38 5.78
C GLU A 151 -6.73 -1.57 6.17
N ALA A 152 -7.61 -0.65 5.74
CA ALA A 152 -9.04 -0.75 5.99
C ALA A 152 -9.68 -1.90 5.18
N GLU A 153 -9.29 -2.07 3.93
CA GLU A 153 -9.74 -3.18 3.09
C GLU A 153 -9.29 -4.53 3.65
N GLU A 154 -8.04 -4.63 4.09
CA GLU A 154 -7.53 -5.87 4.70
C GLU A 154 -8.26 -6.22 5.99
N LYS A 155 -8.55 -5.23 6.85
CA LYS A 155 -9.36 -5.44 8.06
C LYS A 155 -10.79 -5.88 7.72
N ALA A 156 -11.42 -5.25 6.72
CA ALA A 156 -12.76 -5.62 6.28
C ALA A 156 -12.79 -7.06 5.73
N ARG A 157 -11.75 -7.47 5.01
CA ARG A 157 -11.59 -8.85 4.52
C ARG A 157 -11.48 -9.83 5.68
N GLN A 158 -10.60 -9.56 6.64
CA GLN A 158 -10.41 -10.40 7.83
C GLN A 158 -11.69 -10.51 8.67
N GLU A 159 -12.43 -9.40 8.84
CA GLU A 159 -13.72 -9.41 9.53
C GLU A 159 -14.75 -10.24 8.78
N SER A 160 -14.81 -10.15 7.45
CA SER A 160 -15.69 -10.96 6.61
C SER A 160 -15.36 -12.45 6.72
N GLU A 161 -14.09 -12.83 6.64
CA GLU A 161 -13.63 -14.21 6.81
C GLU A 161 -13.96 -14.75 8.20
N ALA A 162 -13.75 -13.94 9.25
CA ALA A 162 -14.09 -14.31 10.61
C ALA A 162 -15.60 -14.52 10.81
N ARG A 163 -16.44 -13.67 10.20
CA ARG A 163 -17.90 -13.83 10.21
C ARG A 163 -18.35 -15.11 9.52
N GLN A 164 -17.75 -15.42 8.35
CA GLN A 164 -18.05 -16.67 7.64
C GLN A 164 -17.66 -17.89 8.47
N ALA A 165 -16.46 -17.89 9.05
CA ALA A 165 -16.01 -18.99 9.92
C ALA A 165 -16.93 -19.17 11.16
N LEU A 166 -17.39 -18.06 11.75
CA LEU A 166 -18.33 -18.10 12.86
C LEU A 166 -19.69 -18.67 12.44
N GLU A 167 -20.20 -18.29 11.27
CA GLU A 167 -21.45 -18.79 10.71
C GLU A 167 -21.38 -20.30 10.42
N GLU A 168 -20.26 -20.76 9.83
CA GLU A 168 -20.00 -22.18 9.58
C GLU A 168 -19.92 -22.95 10.90
N ALA A 169 -19.23 -22.44 11.91
CA ALA A 169 -19.13 -23.07 13.22
C ALA A 169 -20.52 -23.13 13.93
N PHE A 170 -21.31 -22.05 13.81
CA PHE A 170 -22.66 -22.02 14.34
C PHE A 170 -23.57 -23.08 13.68
N ASN A 171 -23.54 -23.16 12.35
CA ASN A 171 -24.32 -24.12 11.59
C ASN A 171 -23.90 -25.57 11.90
N SER A 172 -22.59 -25.83 11.97
CA SER A 172 -22.06 -27.15 12.37
C SER A 172 -22.51 -27.54 13.79
N GLY A 173 -22.40 -26.60 14.74
CA GLY A 173 -22.87 -26.82 16.11
C GLY A 173 -24.39 -27.04 16.22
N ALA A 174 -25.19 -26.39 15.37
CA ALA A 174 -26.62 -26.60 15.30
C ALA A 174 -26.95 -28.01 14.77
N GLU A 175 -26.23 -28.49 13.78
CA GLU A 175 -26.44 -29.85 13.25
C GLU A 175 -25.99 -30.92 14.24
N GLU A 176 -24.87 -30.72 14.96
CA GLU A 176 -24.42 -31.62 16.01
C GLU A 176 -25.45 -31.71 17.16
N ARG A 177 -25.97 -30.58 17.60
CA ARG A 177 -27.07 -30.54 18.60
C ARG A 177 -28.32 -31.33 18.16
N ARG A 178 -28.69 -31.24 16.89
CA ARG A 178 -29.80 -32.00 16.35
C ARG A 178 -29.54 -33.50 16.40
N LYS A 179 -28.35 -33.94 16.01
CA LYS A 179 -27.96 -35.37 16.07
C LYS A 179 -27.96 -35.91 17.51
N LEU A 180 -27.44 -35.10 18.46
CA LEU A 180 -27.48 -35.47 19.87
C LEU A 180 -28.90 -35.53 20.45
N GLU A 181 -29.80 -34.66 19.97
CA GLU A 181 -31.23 -34.76 20.40
C GLU A 181 -31.90 -36.02 19.84
N GLU A 182 -31.66 -36.35 18.57
CA GLU A 182 -32.17 -37.60 17.96
C GLU A 182 -31.60 -38.84 18.68
N GLU A 183 -30.32 -38.86 19.05
CA GLU A 183 -29.70 -39.95 19.82
C GLU A 183 -30.30 -40.05 21.23
N LYS A 184 -30.51 -38.91 21.89
CA LYS A 184 -31.13 -38.84 23.19
C LYS A 184 -32.55 -39.40 23.18
N GLU A 185 -33.40 -39.04 22.19
CA GLU A 185 -34.73 -39.57 22.03
C GLU A 185 -34.72 -41.09 21.82
N SER A 186 -33.79 -41.59 20.99
CA SER A 186 -33.60 -43.03 20.75
C SER A 186 -33.20 -43.79 22.03
N LEU A 187 -32.26 -43.21 22.79
CA LEU A 187 -31.85 -43.80 24.08
C LEU A 187 -33.00 -43.80 25.12
N GLN A 188 -33.79 -42.73 25.18
CA GLN A 188 -34.98 -42.69 26.06
C GLN A 188 -35.99 -43.75 25.69
N TYR A 189 -36.26 -43.95 24.39
CA TYR A 189 -37.14 -45.01 23.93
C TYR A 189 -36.63 -46.42 24.36
N THR A 190 -35.32 -46.67 24.16
CA THR A 190 -34.68 -47.92 24.53
C THR A 190 -34.75 -48.19 26.05
N ILE A 191 -34.49 -47.15 26.85
CA ILE A 191 -34.59 -47.23 28.31
C ILE A 191 -36.03 -47.62 28.70
N LYS A 192 -37.03 -46.95 28.12
CA LYS A 192 -38.42 -47.24 28.40
C LYS A 192 -38.81 -48.68 28.03
N ASP A 193 -38.39 -49.16 26.83
CA ASP A 193 -38.64 -50.54 26.39
C ASP A 193 -37.99 -51.57 27.33
N LEU A 194 -36.79 -51.31 27.83
CA LEU A 194 -36.13 -52.17 28.82
C LEU A 194 -36.78 -52.11 30.19
N GLU A 195 -37.23 -50.97 30.63
CA GLU A 195 -38.00 -50.83 31.90
C GLU A 195 -39.37 -51.55 31.86
N ASP A 196 -40.06 -51.47 30.70
CA ASP A 196 -41.32 -52.22 30.49
C ASP A 196 -41.05 -53.73 30.49
N LYS A 197 -39.99 -54.19 29.80
CA LYS A 197 -39.63 -55.65 29.84
C LYS A 197 -39.21 -56.13 31.21
N LEU A 198 -38.48 -55.32 31.97
CA LEU A 198 -38.11 -55.65 33.35
C LEU A 198 -39.38 -55.76 34.24
N SER A 199 -40.32 -54.83 34.03
CA SER A 199 -41.62 -54.89 34.74
C SER A 199 -42.46 -56.14 34.42
N GLU A 200 -42.52 -56.54 33.11
CA GLU A 200 -43.16 -57.74 32.64
C GLU A 200 -42.49 -58.99 33.24
N MET A 201 -41.18 -59.06 33.25
CA MET A 201 -40.43 -60.18 33.83
C MET A 201 -40.67 -60.28 35.35
N SER A 202 -40.70 -59.17 36.05
CA SER A 202 -40.95 -59.15 37.50
C SER A 202 -42.38 -59.64 37.85
N ILE A 203 -43.33 -59.55 36.90
CA ILE A 203 -44.73 -60.13 37.09
C ILE A 203 -44.68 -61.65 36.84
N ILE A 204 -43.91 -62.15 35.86
CA ILE A 204 -43.77 -63.56 35.56
C ILE A 204 -43.01 -64.29 36.68
N ASP A 205 -42.04 -63.63 37.36
CA ASP A 205 -41.23 -64.18 38.43
C ASP A 205 -41.95 -64.56 39.73
N LYS A 206 -43.23 -64.20 39.85
CA LYS A 206 -44.01 -64.72 40.92
C LYS A 206 -44.45 -66.19 40.76
N GLU A 207 -44.21 -66.79 39.57
CA GLU A 207 -44.48 -68.18 39.23
C GLU A 207 -43.34 -69.12 39.02
N VAL A 208 -42.08 -68.60 38.80
CA VAL A 208 -40.86 -69.46 38.49
C VAL A 208 -39.62 -68.89 39.20
N SER A 209 -39.38 -69.32 40.41
CA SER A 209 -38.10 -69.08 41.11
C SER A 209 -37.04 -70.01 40.61
N VAL A 210 -35.94 -69.46 40.12
CA VAL A 210 -34.49 -69.88 40.26
C VAL A 210 -33.55 -69.32 39.22
N SER A 211 -33.98 -68.59 38.17
CA SER A 211 -32.98 -68.18 37.13
C SER A 211 -32.99 -66.66 36.77
N THR A 212 -33.74 -65.88 37.46
CA THR A 212 -34.05 -64.47 37.04
C THR A 212 -33.09 -63.43 37.57
N GLU A 213 -32.43 -63.66 38.72
CA GLU A 213 -31.56 -62.62 39.36
C GLU A 213 -30.37 -62.23 38.50
N GLU A 214 -29.81 -63.15 37.69
CA GLU A 214 -28.66 -62.79 36.81
C GLU A 214 -29.09 -61.96 35.60
N ILE A 215 -30.29 -62.27 35.02
CA ILE A 215 -30.83 -61.54 33.86
C ILE A 215 -31.31 -60.16 34.28
N ASP A 216 -32.00 -60.04 35.42
CA ASP A 216 -32.44 -58.76 35.97
C ASP A 216 -31.24 -57.82 36.24
N LYS A 217 -30.18 -58.37 36.83
CA LYS A 217 -28.94 -57.62 37.06
C LYS A 217 -28.29 -57.13 35.78
N GLU A 218 -28.23 -57.97 34.72
CA GLU A 218 -27.68 -57.57 33.43
C GLU A 218 -28.51 -56.48 32.75
N ILE A 219 -29.86 -56.54 32.86
CA ILE A 219 -30.75 -55.51 32.37
C ILE A 219 -30.61 -54.20 33.17
N GLU A 220 -30.51 -54.27 34.49
CA GLU A 220 -30.30 -53.09 35.35
C GLU A 220 -28.95 -52.40 35.04
N GLU A 221 -27.87 -53.19 34.90
CA GLU A 221 -26.55 -52.67 34.50
C GLU A 221 -26.61 -51.96 33.12
N ARG A 222 -27.38 -52.54 32.17
CA ARG A 222 -27.56 -51.98 30.83
C ARG A 222 -28.41 -50.69 30.85
N ILE A 223 -29.48 -50.67 31.65
CA ILE A 223 -30.28 -49.45 31.86
C ILE A 223 -29.40 -48.34 32.48
N GLN A 224 -28.55 -48.68 33.44
CA GLN A 224 -27.66 -47.68 34.07
C GLN A 224 -26.64 -47.16 33.09
N GLU A 225 -26.01 -48.01 32.28
CA GLU A 225 -25.08 -47.58 31.21
C GLU A 225 -25.74 -46.63 30.21
N LEU A 226 -27.00 -46.93 29.80
CA LEU A 226 -27.74 -46.07 28.90
C LEU A 226 -28.13 -44.72 29.53
N LYS A 227 -28.47 -44.71 30.82
CA LYS A 227 -28.74 -43.46 31.57
C LYS A 227 -27.50 -42.59 31.68
N ASP A 228 -26.33 -43.17 31.96
CA ASP A 228 -25.06 -42.43 32.03
C ASP A 228 -24.70 -41.83 30.65
N LYS A 229 -24.91 -42.59 29.58
CA LYS A 229 -24.71 -42.14 28.22
C LYS A 229 -25.67 -40.99 27.82
N LEU A 230 -26.92 -41.09 28.22
CA LEU A 230 -27.92 -40.02 28.03
C LEU A 230 -27.52 -38.74 28.79
N GLU A 231 -26.99 -38.87 30.00
CA GLU A 231 -26.52 -37.72 30.78
C GLU A 231 -25.32 -37.05 30.15
N GLU A 232 -24.34 -37.85 29.61
CA GLU A 232 -23.19 -37.35 28.91
C GLU A 232 -23.62 -36.60 27.65
N THR A 233 -24.47 -37.21 26.81
CA THR A 233 -25.00 -36.59 25.59
C THR A 233 -25.74 -35.29 25.90
N THR A 234 -26.52 -35.27 27.01
CA THR A 234 -27.23 -34.04 27.46
C THR A 234 -26.23 -32.94 27.89
N LYS A 235 -25.14 -33.28 28.59
CA LYS A 235 -24.09 -32.36 28.99
C LYS A 235 -23.34 -31.78 27.78
N GLU A 236 -23.06 -32.60 26.78
CA GLU A 236 -22.45 -32.19 25.52
C GLU A 236 -23.35 -31.21 24.76
N LYS A 237 -24.64 -31.52 24.63
CA LYS A 237 -25.65 -30.62 24.04
C LYS A 237 -25.66 -29.27 24.74
N ASN A 238 -25.74 -29.25 26.07
CA ASN A 238 -25.76 -27.99 26.82
C ASN A 238 -24.47 -27.17 26.65
N LYS A 239 -23.28 -27.82 26.57
CA LYS A 239 -22.02 -27.14 26.27
C LYS A 239 -21.98 -26.51 24.87
N LEU A 240 -22.73 -27.07 23.91
CA LEU A 240 -22.87 -26.51 22.56
C LEU A 240 -23.87 -25.37 22.50
N GLU A 241 -24.84 -25.33 23.42
CA GLU A 241 -25.82 -24.23 23.55
C GLU A 241 -25.21 -22.98 24.20
N ASP A 242 -24.20 -23.17 25.06
CA ASP A 242 -23.50 -22.06 25.77
C ASP A 242 -22.33 -21.42 24.99
N LYS A 243 -22.02 -21.87 23.75
CA LYS A 243 -21.01 -21.32 22.86
C LYS A 243 -21.62 -20.43 21.77
#